data_616825bb7ac04b97615bd78d3995a713
#
_entry.id   616825bb7ac04b97615bd78d3995a713
#
_cell.length_a   1.000
_cell.length_b   1.000
_cell.length_c   1.000
_cell.angle_alpha   90.00
_cell.angle_beta   90.00
_cell.angle_gamma   90.00
#
_symmetry.space_group_name_H-M   'P 1'
#
loop_
_entity.id
_entity.type
_entity.pdbx_description
1 polymer ?
#
loop_
_entity_poly.entity_id
_entity_poly.type
_entity_poly.pdbx_seq_one_letter_code
_entity_poly.pdbx_strand_id
1 'polypeptide(L)'
;MIKRLIAFLILLVCSVYGQTSEVVFIQMNDVYEIAPLEGGKYGGLARVKTVIDKVKQTNPYTYVILSGDFISPSALGTSTYEDKRINGRQIIDVLNAIGLDYVTFGNHEFDYKYEVLQDRINQSQFEWISSNVKRNDNGTTFPFNQNGIDLPEYKVLTVPGYLKNPPLKIGITGICIDANKQSYVSYADYYSSAKDVYSKLRDSINYFIAISHLVIDEDKKLASEVPQLKLIMGGHEHVNMYHRVGETVIAKADANAVTIYIHRLTFDENNKLLDLKSELVSINEKIAEDPKVKVLVDEWVTRAYKGFYDKGFDPLKMVIDLKKDTLDGKDETVRYTQCALGYLIGNAMFDAAKGVDLAFFNSGAIRIDDKLTGEITEYDIIRVLPFGGRIFKVELKGSLLKQIIETGFSQPGSGGYIQYYGLEQTAAGYKVKNELIDEEKVYSAAVADYLMSGMESNFGYLTKDNPGIVKITEPNPNDKDDLCNDVRFAVINFLEKWFIQNRK
;
A
#
# COMPACT_ATOMS: atom_id res chain seq x y z
N MET A 1 -63.04 48.51 38.82
CA MET A 1 -61.64 48.15 38.72
C MET A 1 -61.58 46.73 38.12
N ILE A 2 -61.36 46.63 36.79
CA ILE A 2 -61.34 45.35 36.06
C ILE A 2 -59.87 44.96 35.91
N LYS A 3 -59.47 43.88 36.54
CA LYS A 3 -58.15 43.29 36.34
C LYS A 3 -58.20 42.40 35.08
N ARG A 4 -57.51 42.86 34.06
CA ARG A 4 -57.30 42.04 32.81
C ARG A 4 -56.24 41.01 33.13
N LEU A 5 -56.63 39.74 33.07
CA LEU A 5 -55.72 38.58 33.06
C LEU A 5 -55.23 38.38 31.62
N ILE A 6 -53.96 38.68 31.35
CA ILE A 6 -53.33 38.37 30.07
C ILE A 6 -52.74 36.96 30.21
N ALA A 7 -53.41 36.00 29.59
CA ALA A 7 -52.87 34.64 29.43
C ALA A 7 -51.81 34.67 28.33
N PHE A 8 -50.52 34.49 28.70
CA PHE A 8 -49.42 34.31 27.78
C PHE A 8 -49.43 32.86 27.26
N LEU A 9 -49.99 32.66 26.06
CA LEU A 9 -49.93 31.37 25.37
C LEU A 9 -48.52 31.21 24.81
N ILE A 10 -47.62 30.49 25.51
CA ILE A 10 -46.32 30.08 24.97
C ILE A 10 -46.62 28.95 23.99
N LEU A 11 -46.67 29.27 22.68
CA LEU A 11 -46.59 28.27 21.62
C LEU A 11 -45.18 27.68 21.68
N LEU A 12 -45.04 26.51 22.31
CA LEU A 12 -43.88 25.66 22.09
C LEU A 12 -43.96 25.16 20.63
N VAL A 13 -43.31 25.82 19.74
CA VAL A 13 -43.00 25.26 18.43
C VAL A 13 -41.92 24.20 18.71
N CYS A 14 -42.35 23.00 19.01
CA CYS A 14 -41.51 21.82 18.90
C CYS A 14 -41.22 21.70 17.41
N SER A 15 -40.05 22.22 17.00
CA SER A 15 -39.47 21.84 15.73
C SER A 15 -39.27 20.33 15.82
N VAL A 16 -40.17 19.58 15.19
CA VAL A 16 -39.98 18.15 14.95
C VAL A 16 -38.84 18.07 13.94
N TYR A 17 -37.62 18.28 14.39
CA TYR A 17 -36.48 17.76 13.66
C TYR A 17 -36.64 16.25 13.71
N GLY A 18 -36.98 15.64 12.58
CA GLY A 18 -36.98 14.19 12.46
C GLY A 18 -35.65 13.70 13.04
N GLN A 19 -35.70 12.82 14.03
CA GLN A 19 -34.47 12.34 14.66
C GLN A 19 -33.79 11.43 13.67
N THR A 20 -32.55 11.81 13.33
CA THR A 20 -31.70 11.07 12.40
C THR A 20 -30.71 10.22 13.19
N SER A 21 -30.43 9.02 12.72
CA SER A 21 -29.29 8.22 13.15
C SER A 21 -28.13 8.40 12.16
N GLU A 22 -26.90 8.43 12.67
CA GLU A 22 -25.71 8.55 11.85
C GLU A 22 -24.78 7.36 12.11
N VAL A 23 -24.29 6.76 11.02
CA VAL A 23 -23.22 5.76 11.05
C VAL A 23 -22.00 6.34 10.35
N VAL A 24 -20.83 6.18 10.96
CA VAL A 24 -19.60 6.74 10.43
C VAL A 24 -18.60 5.63 10.10
N PHE A 25 -18.00 5.70 8.93
CA PHE A 25 -16.85 4.89 8.57
C PHE A 25 -15.62 5.78 8.39
N ILE A 26 -14.53 5.42 9.07
CA ILE A 26 -13.21 6.02 8.89
C ILE A 26 -12.41 5.04 8.05
N GLN A 27 -12.11 5.42 6.82
CA GLN A 27 -11.45 4.57 5.84
C GLN A 27 -9.97 4.95 5.69
N MET A 28 -9.13 3.92 5.72
CA MET A 28 -7.73 3.92 5.27
C MET A 28 -7.54 2.83 4.22
N ASN A 29 -6.46 2.90 3.47
CA ASN A 29 -6.01 1.87 2.53
C ASN A 29 -4.49 1.96 2.34
N ASP A 30 -3.85 0.83 1.97
CA ASP A 30 -2.43 0.82 1.56
C ASP A 30 -1.51 1.45 2.63
N VAL A 31 -1.58 0.96 3.87
CA VAL A 31 -0.86 1.53 5.01
C VAL A 31 0.35 0.67 5.36
N TYR A 32 1.49 0.96 4.81
CA TYR A 32 2.74 0.21 5.01
C TYR A 32 3.62 0.77 6.13
N GLU A 33 3.46 2.06 6.44
CA GLU A 33 4.28 2.77 7.40
C GLU A 33 3.47 3.20 8.64
N ILE A 34 4.00 2.92 9.82
CA ILE A 34 3.36 3.25 11.12
C ILE A 34 3.71 4.65 11.61
N ALA A 35 4.91 5.12 11.25
CA ALA A 35 5.45 6.43 11.63
C ALA A 35 5.11 7.51 10.60
N PRO A 36 5.15 8.79 10.96
CA PRO A 36 4.98 9.89 10.00
C PRO A 36 6.08 9.92 8.95
N LEU A 37 5.73 10.37 7.73
CA LEU A 37 6.54 10.46 6.54
C LEU A 37 7.03 11.89 6.26
N GLU A 38 7.91 12.04 5.26
CA GLU A 38 8.45 13.33 4.80
C GLU A 38 8.98 14.19 5.95
N GLY A 39 9.86 13.63 6.77
CA GLY A 39 10.42 14.34 7.93
C GLY A 39 9.39 14.64 9.02
N GLY A 40 8.34 13.84 9.11
CA GLY A 40 7.31 13.98 10.13
C GLY A 40 6.09 14.82 9.71
N LYS A 41 6.00 15.24 8.44
CA LYS A 41 4.93 16.15 7.97
C LYS A 41 3.60 15.47 7.79
N TYR A 42 3.56 14.26 7.23
CA TYR A 42 2.34 13.58 6.83
C TYR A 42 2.21 12.19 7.42
N GLY A 43 0.99 11.67 7.48
CA GLY A 43 0.70 10.32 7.95
C GLY A 43 0.96 10.13 9.44
N GLY A 44 1.20 8.86 9.81
CA GLY A 44 1.45 8.43 11.19
C GLY A 44 0.20 7.96 11.92
N LEU A 45 0.19 6.68 12.31
CA LEU A 45 -1.00 6.05 12.91
C LEU A 45 -1.35 6.60 14.30
N ALA A 46 -0.39 7.19 15.01
CA ALA A 46 -0.68 7.88 16.27
C ALA A 46 -1.56 9.14 16.07
N ARG A 47 -1.42 9.83 14.93
CA ARG A 47 -2.30 10.95 14.54
C ARG A 47 -3.67 10.47 14.10
N VAL A 48 -3.71 9.34 13.35
CA VAL A 48 -4.96 8.69 12.95
C VAL A 48 -5.78 8.33 14.20
N LYS A 49 -5.15 7.79 15.24
CA LYS A 49 -5.83 7.50 16.53
C LYS A 49 -6.50 8.72 17.11
N THR A 50 -5.84 9.87 17.10
CA THR A 50 -6.42 11.14 17.58
C THR A 50 -7.68 11.52 16.81
N VAL A 51 -7.68 11.34 15.48
CA VAL A 51 -8.87 11.60 14.64
C VAL A 51 -9.98 10.60 14.95
N ILE A 52 -9.65 9.31 15.07
CA ILE A 52 -10.61 8.25 15.43
C ILE A 52 -11.31 8.60 16.74
N ASP A 53 -10.55 8.94 17.78
CA ASP A 53 -11.10 9.24 19.11
C ASP A 53 -12.01 10.46 19.07
N LYS A 54 -11.61 11.51 18.34
CA LYS A 54 -12.43 12.71 18.16
C LYS A 54 -13.78 12.39 17.50
N VAL A 55 -13.78 11.53 16.48
CA VAL A 55 -15.03 11.11 15.82
C VAL A 55 -15.86 10.21 16.71
N LYS A 56 -15.25 9.21 17.36
CA LYS A 56 -15.94 8.28 18.29
C LYS A 56 -16.55 9.00 19.51
N GLN A 57 -15.99 10.13 19.96
CA GLN A 57 -16.57 10.97 21.02
C GLN A 57 -17.92 11.57 20.64
N THR A 58 -18.12 11.89 19.36
CA THR A 58 -19.36 12.51 18.86
C THR A 58 -20.34 11.50 18.28
N ASN A 59 -19.86 10.33 17.85
CA ASN A 59 -20.68 9.27 17.25
C ASN A 59 -20.20 7.87 17.70
N PRO A 60 -20.98 7.17 18.55
CA PRO A 60 -20.62 5.82 19.01
C PRO A 60 -20.71 4.75 17.91
N TYR A 61 -21.41 5.02 16.82
CA TYR A 61 -21.53 4.11 15.66
C TYR A 61 -20.48 4.44 14.61
N THR A 62 -19.24 4.57 15.06
CA THR A 62 -18.07 4.82 14.21
C THR A 62 -17.24 3.57 14.10
N TYR A 63 -16.99 3.14 12.86
CA TYR A 63 -16.20 1.97 12.50
C TYR A 63 -14.97 2.38 11.69
N VAL A 64 -13.82 1.79 12.02
CA VAL A 64 -12.53 2.04 11.35
C VAL A 64 -12.25 0.91 10.39
N ILE A 65 -11.98 1.26 9.15
CA ILE A 65 -11.87 0.35 8.01
C ILE A 65 -10.49 0.48 7.38
N LEU A 66 -9.91 -0.65 6.97
CA LEU A 66 -8.69 -0.69 6.15
C LEU A 66 -8.91 -1.57 4.92
N SER A 67 -8.74 -0.96 3.75
CA SER A 67 -9.04 -1.58 2.46
C SER A 67 -7.82 -2.29 1.86
N GLY A 68 -7.21 -3.21 2.64
CA GLY A 68 -6.09 -4.05 2.21
C GLY A 68 -4.72 -3.36 2.10
N ASP A 69 -3.71 -4.15 1.80
CA ASP A 69 -2.31 -3.77 1.58
C ASP A 69 -1.69 -3.00 2.76
N PHE A 70 -1.29 -3.74 3.78
CA PHE A 70 -0.69 -3.13 4.98
C PHE A 70 0.39 -3.99 5.65
N ILE A 71 0.41 -5.30 5.41
CA ILE A 71 1.42 -6.16 6.04
C ILE A 71 2.76 -6.03 5.30
N SER A 72 2.72 -5.93 3.97
CA SER A 72 3.85 -5.80 3.04
C SER A 72 3.47 -4.82 1.90
N PRO A 73 4.47 -4.15 1.26
CA PRO A 73 5.86 -4.01 1.68
C PRO A 73 6.03 -2.93 2.75
N SER A 74 6.79 -3.21 3.80
CA SER A 74 7.13 -2.23 4.82
C SER A 74 8.64 -2.27 5.10
N ALA A 75 9.29 -1.11 5.09
CA ALA A 75 10.72 -1.03 5.40
C ALA A 75 11.02 -1.60 6.79
N LEU A 76 10.25 -1.21 7.81
CA LEU A 76 10.39 -1.75 9.17
C LEU A 76 10.18 -3.27 9.21
N GLY A 77 9.24 -3.77 8.38
CA GLY A 77 8.92 -5.20 8.26
C GLY A 77 10.08 -6.05 7.76
N THR A 78 11.01 -5.48 6.99
CA THR A 78 12.18 -6.19 6.46
C THR A 78 13.31 -6.35 7.47
N SER A 79 13.26 -5.62 8.58
CA SER A 79 14.23 -5.70 9.67
C SER A 79 14.06 -6.97 10.50
N THR A 80 14.99 -7.21 11.41
CA THR A 80 15.00 -8.34 12.33
C THR A 80 14.79 -7.87 13.77
N TYR A 81 13.99 -8.60 14.51
CA TYR A 81 13.80 -8.46 15.93
C TYR A 81 13.68 -9.85 16.57
N GLU A 82 14.44 -10.14 17.65
CA GLU A 82 14.48 -11.46 18.29
C GLU A 82 14.81 -12.60 17.29
N ASP A 83 15.84 -12.39 16.48
CA ASP A 83 16.34 -13.33 15.45
C ASP A 83 15.31 -13.70 14.36
N LYS A 84 14.21 -12.97 14.26
CA LYS A 84 13.18 -13.17 13.23
C LYS A 84 12.92 -11.87 12.49
N ARG A 85 12.57 -11.97 11.20
CA ARG A 85 12.06 -10.82 10.47
C ARG A 85 10.76 -10.34 11.13
N ILE A 86 10.58 -9.03 11.17
CA ILE A 86 9.38 -8.40 11.74
C ILE A 86 8.14 -8.79 10.96
N ASN A 87 8.21 -8.78 9.61
CA ASN A 87 7.17 -9.30 8.71
C ASN A 87 5.75 -8.86 9.09
N GLY A 88 5.51 -7.56 9.23
CA GLY A 88 4.19 -7.01 9.49
C GLY A 88 3.73 -7.04 10.96
N ARG A 89 4.51 -7.58 11.92
CA ARG A 89 4.14 -7.54 13.36
C ARG A 89 3.88 -6.11 13.85
N GLN A 90 4.73 -5.17 13.43
CA GLN A 90 4.65 -3.77 13.84
C GLN A 90 3.33 -3.11 13.44
N ILE A 91 2.86 -3.37 12.22
CA ILE A 91 1.62 -2.76 11.74
C ILE A 91 0.40 -3.39 12.41
N ILE A 92 0.38 -4.71 12.62
CA ILE A 92 -0.70 -5.37 13.35
C ILE A 92 -0.85 -4.81 14.77
N ASP A 93 0.26 -4.68 15.51
CA ASP A 93 0.21 -4.16 16.88
C ASP A 93 -0.32 -2.72 16.92
N VAL A 94 0.10 -1.87 15.98
CA VAL A 94 -0.34 -0.48 15.95
C VAL A 94 -1.79 -0.37 15.48
N LEU A 95 -2.23 -1.18 14.49
CA LEU A 95 -3.63 -1.23 14.05
C LEU A 95 -4.57 -1.71 15.17
N ASN A 96 -4.13 -2.71 15.94
CA ASN A 96 -4.85 -3.12 17.16
C ASN A 96 -4.98 -1.94 18.15
N ALA A 97 -3.88 -1.20 18.37
CA ALA A 97 -3.86 -0.09 19.34
C ALA A 97 -4.71 1.12 18.89
N ILE A 98 -4.81 1.41 17.61
CA ILE A 98 -5.70 2.48 17.12
C ILE A 98 -7.17 2.08 17.13
N GLY A 99 -7.48 0.79 17.26
CA GLY A 99 -8.83 0.25 17.29
C GLY A 99 -9.44 0.14 15.90
N LEU A 100 -8.72 -0.49 14.97
CA LEU A 100 -9.25 -0.94 13.68
C LEU A 100 -10.39 -1.94 13.92
N ASP A 101 -11.48 -1.83 13.15
CA ASP A 101 -12.64 -2.70 13.31
C ASP A 101 -12.67 -3.79 12.22
N TYR A 102 -12.53 -3.42 10.93
CA TYR A 102 -12.67 -4.35 9.81
C TYR A 102 -11.62 -4.12 8.74
N VAL A 103 -11.21 -5.21 8.10
CA VAL A 103 -10.23 -5.22 7.00
C VAL A 103 -10.61 -6.24 5.92
N THR A 104 -10.21 -6.00 4.68
CA THR A 104 -10.14 -7.02 3.63
C THR A 104 -8.69 -7.28 3.23
N PHE A 105 -8.43 -8.33 2.44
CA PHE A 105 -7.13 -8.53 1.81
C PHE A 105 -6.91 -7.50 0.71
N GLY A 106 -5.65 -7.05 0.57
CA GLY A 106 -5.10 -6.58 -0.69
C GLY A 106 -4.19 -7.63 -1.30
N ASN A 107 -3.53 -7.32 -2.41
CA ASN A 107 -2.66 -8.29 -3.08
C ASN A 107 -1.29 -8.45 -2.37
N HIS A 108 -0.84 -7.46 -1.63
CA HIS A 108 0.45 -7.50 -0.93
C HIS A 108 0.40 -8.26 0.41
N GLU A 109 -0.75 -8.61 0.96
CA GLU A 109 -0.84 -9.59 2.04
C GLU A 109 -0.25 -10.94 1.63
N PHE A 110 -0.28 -11.26 0.34
CA PHE A 110 0.25 -12.51 -0.22
C PHE A 110 1.71 -12.44 -0.66
N ASP A 111 2.46 -11.40 -0.33
CA ASP A 111 3.92 -11.34 -0.50
C ASP A 111 4.64 -12.33 0.43
N TYR A 112 4.00 -12.71 1.51
CA TYR A 112 4.53 -13.64 2.49
C TYR A 112 4.12 -15.09 2.23
N LYS A 113 4.87 -16.01 2.83
CA LYS A 113 4.45 -17.41 2.93
C LYS A 113 3.20 -17.52 3.81
N TYR A 114 2.43 -18.59 3.57
CA TYR A 114 1.17 -18.82 4.28
C TYR A 114 1.29 -18.73 5.80
N GLU A 115 2.33 -19.32 6.39
CA GLU A 115 2.52 -19.35 7.84
C GLU A 115 2.68 -17.94 8.44
N VAL A 116 3.40 -17.07 7.72
CA VAL A 116 3.60 -15.68 8.14
C VAL A 116 2.29 -14.90 8.07
N LEU A 117 1.55 -15.01 6.97
CA LEU A 117 0.24 -14.36 6.82
C LEU A 117 -0.73 -14.87 7.89
N GLN A 118 -0.80 -16.20 8.11
CA GLN A 118 -1.68 -16.80 9.11
C GLN A 118 -1.36 -16.30 10.52
N ASP A 119 -0.07 -16.13 10.85
CA ASP A 119 0.34 -15.53 12.12
C ASP A 119 -0.14 -14.08 12.27
N ARG A 120 -0.11 -13.28 11.20
CA ARG A 120 -0.62 -11.89 11.22
C ARG A 120 -2.13 -11.85 11.39
N ILE A 121 -2.86 -12.71 10.68
CA ILE A 121 -4.31 -12.84 10.85
C ILE A 121 -4.65 -13.21 12.31
N ASN A 122 -3.94 -14.18 12.89
CA ASN A 122 -4.18 -14.63 14.26
C ASN A 122 -3.82 -13.58 15.32
N GLN A 123 -2.86 -12.67 15.06
CA GLN A 123 -2.47 -11.57 15.95
C GLN A 123 -3.42 -10.38 15.87
N SER A 124 -4.22 -10.28 14.83
CA SER A 124 -5.19 -9.21 14.65
C SER A 124 -6.30 -9.29 15.70
N GLN A 125 -6.67 -8.14 16.28
CA GLN A 125 -7.85 -8.00 17.15
C GLN A 125 -9.07 -7.47 16.38
N PHE A 126 -8.87 -7.05 15.13
CA PHE A 126 -9.91 -6.64 14.18
C PHE A 126 -10.37 -7.82 13.35
N GLU A 127 -11.55 -7.70 12.75
CA GLU A 127 -12.15 -8.76 11.94
C GLU A 127 -11.72 -8.65 10.47
N TRP A 128 -11.32 -9.76 9.88
CA TRP A 128 -11.08 -9.88 8.45
C TRP A 128 -12.36 -10.32 7.74
N ILE A 129 -12.66 -9.67 6.60
CA ILE A 129 -13.82 -10.02 5.76
C ILE A 129 -13.31 -10.32 4.36
N SER A 130 -13.64 -11.49 3.80
CA SER A 130 -13.23 -11.85 2.44
C SER A 130 -14.26 -12.75 1.77
N SER A 131 -14.87 -12.26 0.70
CA SER A 131 -15.85 -13.05 -0.07
C SER A 131 -15.26 -13.80 -1.24
N ASN A 132 -14.16 -13.31 -1.84
CA ASN A 132 -13.62 -13.92 -3.06
C ASN A 132 -12.24 -14.57 -2.88
N VAL A 133 -11.54 -14.34 -1.77
CA VAL A 133 -10.22 -14.94 -1.55
C VAL A 133 -10.32 -16.10 -0.57
N LYS A 134 -9.75 -17.23 -0.94
CA LYS A 134 -9.74 -18.45 -0.13
C LYS A 134 -8.33 -19.05 -0.07
N ARG A 135 -8.04 -19.79 0.98
CA ARG A 135 -6.84 -20.61 1.05
C ARG A 135 -6.98 -21.80 0.11
N ASN A 136 -5.94 -22.07 -0.66
CA ASN A 136 -5.81 -23.25 -1.48
C ASN A 136 -4.89 -24.26 -0.79
N ASP A 137 -5.36 -25.47 -0.59
CA ASP A 137 -4.58 -26.59 -0.08
C ASP A 137 -4.64 -27.73 -1.09
N ASN A 138 -3.63 -27.84 -1.95
CA ASN A 138 -3.52 -28.87 -2.98
C ASN A 138 -4.78 -28.98 -3.88
N GLY A 139 -5.37 -27.87 -4.27
CA GLY A 139 -6.54 -27.80 -5.13
C GLY A 139 -7.89 -27.80 -4.39
N THR A 140 -7.89 -27.97 -3.07
CA THR A 140 -9.08 -27.79 -2.25
C THR A 140 -9.08 -26.41 -1.61
N THR A 141 -10.19 -25.68 -1.75
CA THR A 141 -10.30 -24.32 -1.24
C THR A 141 -11.05 -24.25 0.09
N PHE A 142 -10.52 -23.47 1.03
CA PHE A 142 -11.09 -23.23 2.34
C PHE A 142 -11.08 -21.72 2.62
N PRO A 143 -11.96 -21.18 3.45
CA PRO A 143 -11.74 -19.85 4.00
C PRO A 143 -10.38 -19.76 4.70
N PHE A 144 -9.74 -18.58 4.70
CA PHE A 144 -8.73 -18.32 5.71
C PHE A 144 -9.39 -18.34 7.08
N ASN A 145 -8.61 -18.42 8.16
CA ASN A 145 -9.18 -18.44 9.50
C ASN A 145 -8.42 -17.47 10.43
N GLN A 146 -9.11 -17.00 11.48
CA GLN A 146 -8.54 -16.22 12.55
C GLN A 146 -8.71 -17.03 13.86
N ASN A 147 -7.60 -17.50 14.42
CA ASN A 147 -7.60 -18.33 15.62
C ASN A 147 -8.53 -19.56 15.54
N GLY A 148 -8.58 -20.19 14.37
CA GLY A 148 -9.39 -21.38 14.10
C GLY A 148 -10.86 -21.11 13.72
N ILE A 149 -11.27 -19.84 13.62
CA ILE A 149 -12.60 -19.45 13.16
C ILE A 149 -12.48 -18.96 11.71
N ASP A 150 -13.25 -19.54 10.81
CA ASP A 150 -13.26 -19.16 9.41
C ASP A 150 -13.58 -17.68 9.22
N LEU A 151 -12.83 -17.01 8.33
CA LEU A 151 -13.11 -15.63 7.97
C LEU A 151 -14.46 -15.53 7.26
N PRO A 152 -15.32 -14.60 7.66
CA PRO A 152 -16.64 -14.43 7.06
C PRO A 152 -16.55 -13.81 5.66
N GLU A 153 -17.50 -14.17 4.79
CA GLU A 153 -17.68 -13.53 3.48
C GLU A 153 -18.29 -12.12 3.63
N TYR A 154 -18.96 -11.87 4.73
CA TYR A 154 -19.62 -10.60 5.04
C TYR A 154 -19.79 -10.37 6.53
N LYS A 155 -20.02 -9.11 6.91
CA LYS A 155 -20.45 -8.70 8.25
C LYS A 155 -21.78 -7.95 8.16
N VAL A 156 -22.66 -8.12 9.14
CA VAL A 156 -23.86 -7.30 9.30
C VAL A 156 -23.69 -6.44 10.54
N LEU A 157 -23.58 -5.13 10.34
CA LEU A 157 -23.64 -4.16 11.42
C LEU A 157 -25.09 -3.94 11.81
N THR A 158 -25.35 -3.92 13.10
CA THR A 158 -26.68 -3.64 13.65
C THR A 158 -26.60 -2.41 14.54
N VAL A 159 -27.18 -1.32 14.08
CA VAL A 159 -27.28 -0.07 14.82
C VAL A 159 -28.68 0.01 15.42
N PRO A 160 -28.83 0.25 16.73
CA PRO A 160 -30.14 0.33 17.37
C PRO A 160 -31.04 1.36 16.67
N GLY A 161 -32.29 0.97 16.43
CA GLY A 161 -33.29 1.87 15.91
C GLY A 161 -33.71 2.91 16.93
N TYR A 162 -34.21 4.04 16.44
CA TYR A 162 -34.73 5.08 17.32
C TYR A 162 -36.04 4.63 17.99
N LEU A 163 -36.09 4.69 19.33
CA LEU A 163 -37.26 4.30 20.14
C LEU A 163 -37.75 2.88 19.85
N LYS A 164 -38.88 2.74 19.14
CA LYS A 164 -39.51 1.46 18.80
C LYS A 164 -39.23 1.02 17.35
N ASN A 165 -38.44 1.78 16.59
CA ASN A 165 -38.15 1.44 15.20
C ASN A 165 -37.22 0.23 15.11
N PRO A 166 -37.31 -0.56 14.04
CA PRO A 166 -36.39 -1.67 13.84
C PRO A 166 -34.95 -1.18 13.73
N PRO A 167 -33.97 -1.99 14.17
CA PRO A 167 -32.57 -1.62 14.05
C PRO A 167 -32.15 -1.44 12.58
N LEU A 168 -31.29 -0.47 12.32
CA LEU A 168 -30.63 -0.31 11.03
C LEU A 168 -29.58 -1.42 10.85
N LYS A 169 -29.64 -2.12 9.73
CA LYS A 169 -28.69 -3.18 9.38
C LYS A 169 -27.93 -2.84 8.11
N ILE A 170 -26.60 -2.84 8.21
CA ILE A 170 -25.70 -2.57 7.07
C ILE A 170 -24.87 -3.83 6.83
N GLY A 171 -25.00 -4.42 5.64
CA GLY A 171 -24.16 -5.52 5.18
C GLY A 171 -22.84 -4.99 4.61
N ILE A 172 -21.73 -5.60 5.00
CA ILE A 172 -20.39 -5.28 4.52
C ILE A 172 -19.79 -6.53 3.90
N THR A 173 -19.25 -6.44 2.69
CA THR A 173 -18.44 -7.50 2.06
C THR A 173 -17.00 -7.04 1.84
N GLY A 174 -16.05 -7.98 1.84
CA GLY A 174 -14.65 -7.74 1.56
C GLY A 174 -14.26 -8.35 0.20
N ILE A 175 -13.56 -7.59 -0.65
CA ILE A 175 -13.23 -7.99 -2.02
C ILE A 175 -11.78 -7.60 -2.32
N CYS A 176 -11.02 -8.53 -2.93
CA CYS A 176 -9.64 -8.32 -3.33
C CYS A 176 -9.44 -8.66 -4.82
N ILE A 177 -8.55 -7.93 -5.48
CA ILE A 177 -8.12 -8.19 -6.86
C ILE A 177 -7.44 -9.57 -6.97
N ASP A 178 -7.64 -10.24 -8.12
CA ASP A 178 -6.95 -11.48 -8.47
C ASP A 178 -5.52 -11.20 -8.96
N ALA A 179 -4.64 -10.84 -8.01
CA ALA A 179 -3.23 -10.57 -8.24
C ALA A 179 -2.36 -11.23 -7.16
N ASN A 180 -1.04 -11.39 -7.43
CA ASN A 180 -0.09 -12.05 -6.54
C ASN A 180 -0.50 -13.51 -6.22
N LYS A 181 -0.53 -14.36 -7.28
CA LYS A 181 -1.04 -15.73 -7.24
C LYS A 181 -0.08 -16.71 -6.57
N GLN A 182 -0.04 -16.71 -5.26
CA GLN A 182 0.70 -17.73 -4.50
C GLN A 182 -0.01 -19.10 -4.58
N SER A 183 0.74 -20.18 -4.47
CA SER A 183 0.18 -21.54 -4.56
C SER A 183 -0.89 -21.85 -3.48
N TYR A 184 -0.82 -21.17 -2.34
CA TYR A 184 -1.75 -21.31 -1.23
C TYR A 184 -2.98 -20.40 -1.30
N VAL A 185 -3.14 -19.59 -2.37
CA VAL A 185 -4.25 -18.66 -2.55
C VAL A 185 -5.10 -19.05 -3.74
N SER A 186 -6.40 -18.93 -3.61
CA SER A 186 -7.38 -19.07 -4.68
C SER A 186 -8.31 -17.86 -4.70
N TYR A 187 -8.56 -17.33 -5.89
CA TYR A 187 -9.45 -16.20 -6.11
C TYR A 187 -10.71 -16.67 -6.85
N ALA A 188 -11.88 -16.34 -6.32
CA ALA A 188 -13.13 -16.41 -7.05
C ALA A 188 -13.36 -15.08 -7.79
N ASP A 189 -14.22 -15.09 -8.79
CA ASP A 189 -14.64 -13.88 -9.47
C ASP A 189 -15.30 -12.91 -8.47
N TYR A 190 -14.73 -11.73 -8.33
CA TYR A 190 -15.13 -10.77 -7.30
C TYR A 190 -16.49 -10.13 -7.56
N TYR A 191 -16.94 -10.00 -8.82
CA TYR A 191 -18.29 -9.50 -9.13
C TYR A 191 -19.35 -10.53 -8.73
N SER A 192 -19.14 -11.79 -9.08
CA SER A 192 -20.02 -12.89 -8.70
C SER A 192 -20.09 -13.03 -7.19
N SER A 193 -18.93 -12.95 -6.50
CA SER A 193 -18.85 -13.05 -5.04
C SER A 193 -19.66 -11.95 -4.34
N ALA A 194 -19.59 -10.71 -4.83
CA ALA A 194 -20.39 -9.61 -4.30
C ALA A 194 -21.90 -9.80 -4.52
N LYS A 195 -22.30 -10.29 -5.71
CA LYS A 195 -23.69 -10.62 -6.02
C LYS A 195 -24.22 -11.72 -5.13
N ASP A 196 -23.43 -12.77 -4.91
CA ASP A 196 -23.79 -13.91 -4.05
C ASP A 196 -24.00 -13.46 -2.59
N VAL A 197 -23.09 -12.62 -2.08
CA VAL A 197 -23.23 -12.04 -0.73
C VAL A 197 -24.49 -11.19 -0.65
N TYR A 198 -24.72 -10.29 -1.63
CA TYR A 198 -25.96 -9.51 -1.64
C TYR A 198 -27.19 -10.38 -1.67
N SER A 199 -27.21 -11.43 -2.49
CA SER A 199 -28.35 -12.37 -2.59
C SER A 199 -28.66 -13.06 -1.26
N LYS A 200 -27.62 -13.39 -0.47
CA LYS A 200 -27.78 -13.95 0.88
C LYS A 200 -28.35 -12.95 1.88
N LEU A 201 -28.05 -11.67 1.70
CA LEU A 201 -28.32 -10.62 2.72
C LEU A 201 -29.55 -9.75 2.41
N ARG A 202 -29.99 -9.64 1.15
CA ARG A 202 -30.95 -8.64 0.66
C ARG A 202 -32.24 -8.50 1.49
N ASP A 203 -32.73 -9.61 2.04
CA ASP A 203 -33.99 -9.62 2.81
C ASP A 203 -33.75 -9.32 4.29
N SER A 204 -32.50 -9.17 4.73
CA SER A 204 -32.09 -9.02 6.14
C SER A 204 -31.35 -7.72 6.43
N ILE A 205 -30.97 -6.94 5.40
CA ILE A 205 -30.22 -5.68 5.54
C ILE A 205 -30.99 -4.50 4.93
N ASN A 206 -30.69 -3.29 5.40
CA ASN A 206 -31.19 -2.06 4.82
C ASN A 206 -30.25 -1.50 3.75
N TYR A 207 -28.94 -1.63 3.96
CA TYR A 207 -27.89 -1.12 3.08
C TYR A 207 -26.78 -2.13 2.89
N PHE A 208 -26.15 -2.07 1.71
CA PHE A 208 -25.02 -2.89 1.34
C PHE A 208 -23.84 -2.01 0.95
N ILE A 209 -22.67 -2.30 1.51
CA ILE A 209 -21.41 -1.60 1.25
C ILE A 209 -20.28 -2.61 1.03
N ALA A 210 -19.19 -2.19 0.40
CA ALA A 210 -18.01 -3.02 0.19
C ALA A 210 -16.74 -2.35 0.74
N ILE A 211 -15.85 -3.18 1.27
CA ILE A 211 -14.44 -2.88 1.43
C ILE A 211 -13.75 -3.56 0.25
N SER A 212 -13.13 -2.81 -0.64
CA SER A 212 -12.53 -3.37 -1.85
C SER A 212 -11.04 -3.07 -1.94
N HIS A 213 -10.31 -3.98 -2.57
CA HIS A 213 -8.95 -3.73 -3.00
C HIS A 213 -8.84 -4.10 -4.48
N LEU A 214 -9.38 -3.23 -5.34
CA LEU A 214 -9.47 -3.39 -6.79
C LEU A 214 -8.87 -2.17 -7.47
N VAL A 215 -8.52 -2.26 -8.76
CA VAL A 215 -8.25 -1.07 -9.57
C VAL A 215 -9.54 -0.28 -9.77
N ILE A 216 -9.43 1.03 -9.94
CA ILE A 216 -10.61 1.94 -9.98
C ILE A 216 -11.63 1.57 -11.06
N ASP A 217 -11.19 1.08 -12.21
CA ASP A 217 -12.12 0.69 -13.28
C ASP A 217 -12.90 -0.57 -12.93
N GLU A 218 -12.32 -1.50 -12.16
CA GLU A 218 -13.01 -2.66 -11.63
C GLU A 218 -13.99 -2.28 -10.51
N ASP A 219 -13.64 -1.31 -9.65
CA ASP A 219 -14.58 -0.75 -8.66
C ASP A 219 -15.79 -0.07 -9.33
N LYS A 220 -15.58 0.69 -10.42
CA LYS A 220 -16.66 1.28 -11.20
C LYS A 220 -17.55 0.22 -11.84
N LYS A 221 -16.95 -0.85 -12.36
CA LYS A 221 -17.68 -1.97 -12.91
C LYS A 221 -18.45 -2.72 -11.83
N LEU A 222 -17.82 -2.96 -10.64
CA LEU A 222 -18.50 -3.54 -9.49
C LEU A 222 -19.73 -2.73 -9.09
N ALA A 223 -19.63 -1.39 -9.00
CA ALA A 223 -20.75 -0.51 -8.72
C ALA A 223 -21.88 -0.60 -9.77
N SER A 224 -21.51 -0.79 -11.04
CA SER A 224 -22.48 -0.94 -12.13
C SER A 224 -23.17 -2.31 -12.10
N GLU A 225 -22.45 -3.37 -11.78
CA GLU A 225 -22.97 -4.74 -11.75
C GLU A 225 -23.72 -5.09 -10.45
N VAL A 226 -23.43 -4.35 -9.36
CA VAL A 226 -24.08 -4.49 -8.04
C VAL A 226 -24.60 -3.11 -7.58
N PRO A 227 -25.63 -2.55 -8.26
CA PRO A 227 -26.11 -1.18 -8.00
C PRO A 227 -26.75 -1.00 -6.61
N GLN A 228 -26.89 -2.07 -5.85
CA GLN A 228 -27.34 -2.03 -4.45
C GLN A 228 -26.24 -1.56 -3.49
N LEU A 229 -24.99 -1.62 -3.89
CA LEU A 229 -23.89 -1.01 -3.15
C LEU A 229 -24.14 0.51 -3.04
N LYS A 230 -23.99 1.07 -1.85
CA LYS A 230 -24.11 2.52 -1.61
C LYS A 230 -22.75 3.18 -1.40
N LEU A 231 -21.78 2.42 -0.90
CA LEU A 231 -20.44 2.87 -0.65
C LEU A 231 -19.44 1.73 -0.96
N ILE A 232 -18.42 2.03 -1.72
CA ILE A 232 -17.24 1.20 -1.91
C ILE A 232 -16.06 1.96 -1.31
N MET A 233 -15.48 1.42 -0.26
CA MET A 233 -14.26 1.89 0.39
C MET A 233 -13.10 1.12 -0.20
N GLY A 234 -12.41 1.71 -1.19
CA GLY A 234 -11.40 1.03 -2.00
C GLY A 234 -9.96 1.30 -1.58
N GLY A 235 -9.03 0.53 -2.14
CA GLY A 235 -7.57 0.67 -2.04
C GLY A 235 -6.89 0.46 -3.39
N HIS A 236 -5.60 0.15 -3.40
CA HIS A 236 -4.76 -0.29 -4.50
C HIS A 236 -3.98 0.81 -5.26
N GLU A 237 -4.56 1.96 -5.60
CA GLU A 237 -3.87 2.98 -6.43
C GLU A 237 -3.01 3.96 -5.64
N HIS A 238 -2.98 3.92 -4.32
CA HIS A 238 -2.17 4.78 -3.44
C HIS A 238 -2.44 6.29 -3.54
N VAL A 239 -3.32 6.74 -4.42
CA VAL A 239 -3.73 8.14 -4.58
C VAL A 239 -5.21 8.31 -4.28
N ASN A 240 -5.58 9.45 -3.68
CA ASN A 240 -6.97 9.66 -3.32
C ASN A 240 -7.85 9.82 -4.56
N MET A 241 -9.00 9.16 -4.53
CA MET A 241 -9.99 9.18 -5.59
C MET A 241 -11.40 9.27 -5.00
N TYR A 242 -12.27 9.96 -5.70
CA TYR A 242 -13.69 10.03 -5.38
C TYR A 242 -14.51 9.96 -6.66
N HIS A 243 -15.32 8.92 -6.79
CA HIS A 243 -16.19 8.70 -7.95
C HIS A 243 -17.60 8.38 -7.52
N ARG A 244 -18.55 8.57 -8.45
CA ARG A 244 -19.94 8.16 -8.28
C ARG A 244 -20.39 7.42 -9.53
N VAL A 245 -20.93 6.21 -9.32
CA VAL A 245 -21.53 5.39 -10.38
C VAL A 245 -22.98 5.11 -9.97
N GLY A 246 -23.93 5.73 -10.65
CA GLY A 246 -25.33 5.73 -10.22
C GLY A 246 -25.46 6.34 -8.81
N GLU A 247 -25.96 5.56 -7.86
CA GLU A 247 -26.06 5.96 -6.44
C GLU A 247 -24.86 5.54 -5.60
N THR A 248 -23.95 4.72 -6.15
CA THR A 248 -22.78 4.20 -5.43
C THR A 248 -21.69 5.26 -5.39
N VAL A 249 -21.18 5.54 -4.18
CA VAL A 249 -19.95 6.30 -3.95
C VAL A 249 -18.78 5.35 -3.90
N ILE A 250 -17.69 5.68 -4.60
CA ILE A 250 -16.42 4.97 -4.56
C ILE A 250 -15.38 5.96 -4.04
N ALA A 251 -14.68 5.61 -2.97
CA ALA A 251 -13.64 6.46 -2.39
C ALA A 251 -12.38 5.63 -2.08
N LYS A 252 -11.21 6.19 -2.36
CA LYS A 252 -9.88 5.68 -2.01
C LYS A 252 -9.09 6.81 -1.39
N ALA A 253 -8.38 6.55 -0.31
CA ALA A 253 -7.50 7.53 0.33
C ALA A 253 -6.08 7.46 -0.26
N ASP A 254 -5.23 8.43 0.04
CA ASP A 254 -3.80 8.31 -0.24
C ASP A 254 -3.17 7.25 0.67
N ALA A 255 -2.19 6.53 0.15
CA ALA A 255 -1.47 5.49 0.88
C ALA A 255 -0.84 6.01 2.19
N ASN A 256 -0.42 5.09 3.06
CA ASN A 256 0.27 5.36 4.32
C ASN A 256 -0.48 6.32 5.26
N ALA A 257 -1.81 6.35 5.14
CA ALA A 257 -2.65 7.27 5.88
C ALA A 257 -2.21 8.75 5.78
N VAL A 258 -1.64 9.18 4.63
CA VAL A 258 -1.39 10.59 4.33
C VAL A 258 -2.72 11.35 4.32
N THR A 259 -3.75 10.71 3.77
CA THR A 259 -5.15 11.11 3.97
C THR A 259 -5.98 9.92 4.45
N ILE A 260 -7.15 10.22 5.01
CA ILE A 260 -8.19 9.24 5.35
C ILE A 260 -9.54 9.79 4.88
N TYR A 261 -10.52 8.91 4.59
CA TYR A 261 -11.89 9.34 4.39
C TYR A 261 -12.72 9.16 5.67
N ILE A 262 -13.60 10.12 5.93
CA ILE A 262 -14.66 10.00 6.93
C ILE A 262 -16.00 10.04 6.19
N HIS A 263 -16.67 8.89 6.14
CA HIS A 263 -17.98 8.73 5.52
C HIS A 263 -19.06 8.81 6.59
N ARG A 264 -20.00 9.74 6.44
CA ARG A 264 -21.14 9.91 7.33
C ARG A 264 -22.42 9.54 6.59
N LEU A 265 -23.08 8.49 7.05
CA LEU A 265 -24.34 8.01 6.52
C LEU A 265 -25.45 8.42 7.50
N THR A 266 -26.30 9.34 7.07
CA THR A 266 -27.43 9.86 7.87
C THR A 266 -28.72 9.21 7.43
N PHE A 267 -29.49 8.70 8.38
CA PHE A 267 -30.72 7.97 8.15
C PHE A 267 -31.90 8.64 8.88
N ASP A 268 -33.07 8.58 8.28
CA ASP A 268 -34.30 8.99 8.97
C ASP A 268 -34.79 7.91 9.96
N GLU A 269 -35.86 8.20 10.62
CA GLU A 269 -36.52 7.33 11.60
C GLU A 269 -36.99 5.98 11.02
N ASN A 270 -37.15 5.88 9.68
CA ASN A 270 -37.56 4.66 8.98
C ASN A 270 -36.36 3.91 8.40
N ASN A 271 -35.13 4.24 8.81
CA ASN A 271 -33.89 3.72 8.26
C ASN A 271 -33.65 4.05 6.79
N LYS A 272 -34.27 5.09 6.23
CA LYS A 272 -34.01 5.55 4.88
C LYS A 272 -32.79 6.46 4.88
N LEU A 273 -31.82 6.19 4.00
CA LEU A 273 -30.63 7.04 3.79
C LEU A 273 -31.06 8.41 3.28
N LEU A 274 -30.76 9.44 4.05
CA LEU A 274 -30.99 10.83 3.71
C LEU A 274 -29.77 11.45 3.03
N ASP A 275 -28.57 11.14 3.53
CA ASP A 275 -27.32 11.68 3.03
C ASP A 275 -26.17 10.70 3.22
N LEU A 276 -25.23 10.71 2.28
CA LEU A 276 -23.91 10.09 2.37
C LEU A 276 -22.86 11.15 2.04
N LYS A 277 -22.23 11.67 3.08
CA LYS A 277 -21.16 12.66 2.99
C LYS A 277 -19.82 11.99 3.21
N SER A 278 -18.88 12.18 2.28
CA SER A 278 -17.50 11.71 2.37
C SER A 278 -16.57 12.91 2.47
N GLU A 279 -15.74 12.94 3.50
CA GLU A 279 -14.77 14.00 3.76
C GLU A 279 -13.36 13.41 3.71
N LEU A 280 -12.50 13.95 2.83
CA LEU A 280 -11.07 13.61 2.79
C LEU A 280 -10.34 14.47 3.83
N VAL A 281 -9.67 13.82 4.78
CA VAL A 281 -8.96 14.45 5.89
C VAL A 281 -7.46 14.20 5.73
N SER A 282 -6.66 15.26 5.62
CA SER A 282 -5.20 15.15 5.61
C SER A 282 -4.68 14.88 7.04
N ILE A 283 -3.88 13.83 7.17
CA ILE A 283 -3.17 13.51 8.41
C ILE A 283 -1.79 14.17 8.34
N ASN A 284 -1.57 15.20 9.12
CA ASN A 284 -0.35 16.01 9.06
C ASN A 284 0.09 16.47 10.47
N GLU A 285 1.21 17.21 10.53
CA GLU A 285 1.84 17.66 11.77
C GLU A 285 1.00 18.57 12.66
N LYS A 286 -0.14 19.10 12.16
CA LYS A 286 -1.07 19.90 12.97
C LYS A 286 -1.98 19.03 13.86
N ILE A 287 -2.02 17.71 13.60
CA ILE A 287 -2.77 16.75 14.40
C ILE A 287 -1.82 16.22 15.48
N ALA A 288 -2.19 16.38 16.75
CA ALA A 288 -1.43 15.82 17.85
C ALA A 288 -1.41 14.29 17.79
N GLU A 289 -0.28 13.69 18.06
CA GLU A 289 -0.14 12.23 18.15
C GLU A 289 -0.77 11.73 19.47
N ASP A 290 -1.53 10.63 19.40
CA ASP A 290 -1.96 9.93 20.62
C ASP A 290 -0.72 9.43 21.38
N PRO A 291 -0.55 9.77 22.67
CA PRO A 291 0.70 9.48 23.38
C PRO A 291 0.95 7.98 23.59
N LYS A 292 -0.10 7.17 23.69
CA LYS A 292 0.04 5.72 23.91
C LYS A 292 0.46 5.02 22.60
N VAL A 293 -0.20 5.37 21.51
CA VAL A 293 0.12 4.82 20.19
C VAL A 293 1.51 5.29 19.75
N LYS A 294 1.87 6.55 20.03
CA LYS A 294 3.21 7.06 19.74
C LYS A 294 4.29 6.24 20.42
N VAL A 295 4.15 5.94 21.69
CA VAL A 295 5.13 5.08 22.42
C VAL A 295 5.30 3.74 21.72
N LEU A 296 4.20 3.09 21.32
CA LEU A 296 4.25 1.81 20.61
C LEU A 296 4.92 1.92 19.24
N VAL A 297 4.64 2.99 18.48
CA VAL A 297 5.31 3.27 17.21
C VAL A 297 6.81 3.47 17.41
N ASP A 298 7.22 4.30 18.37
CA ASP A 298 8.62 4.58 18.67
C ASP A 298 9.38 3.30 19.10
N GLU A 299 8.73 2.42 19.87
CA GLU A 299 9.30 1.12 20.23
C GLU A 299 9.55 0.24 18.99
N TRP A 300 8.59 0.13 18.08
CA TRP A 300 8.74 -0.67 16.87
C TRP A 300 9.81 -0.10 15.94
N VAL A 301 9.86 1.22 15.77
CA VAL A 301 10.92 1.90 15.02
C VAL A 301 12.29 1.59 15.63
N THR A 302 12.43 1.70 16.96
CA THR A 302 13.68 1.40 17.68
C THR A 302 14.11 -0.06 17.49
N ARG A 303 13.18 -1.01 17.60
CA ARG A 303 13.44 -2.45 17.36
C ARG A 303 13.92 -2.71 15.93
N ALA A 304 13.24 -2.11 14.96
CA ALA A 304 13.62 -2.26 13.54
C ALA A 304 14.98 -1.62 13.24
N TYR A 305 15.25 -0.44 13.78
CA TYR A 305 16.54 0.24 13.61
C TYR A 305 17.70 -0.58 14.17
N LYS A 306 17.51 -1.23 15.34
CA LYS A 306 18.51 -2.15 15.86
C LYS A 306 18.85 -3.25 14.85
N GLY A 307 17.86 -3.87 14.22
CA GLY A 307 18.09 -4.90 13.20
C GLY A 307 18.76 -4.37 11.92
N PHE A 308 18.61 -3.08 11.61
CA PHE A 308 19.36 -2.43 10.52
C PHE A 308 20.81 -2.14 10.93
N TYR A 309 21.08 -1.67 12.17
CA TYR A 309 22.43 -1.53 12.69
C TYR A 309 23.20 -2.86 12.65
N ASP A 310 22.56 -3.96 13.03
CA ASP A 310 23.15 -5.30 12.99
C ASP A 310 23.54 -5.75 11.56
N LYS A 311 22.90 -5.15 10.53
CA LYS A 311 23.20 -5.36 9.11
C LYS A 311 24.20 -4.34 8.53
N GLY A 312 24.69 -3.41 9.34
CA GLY A 312 25.68 -2.40 8.95
C GLY A 312 25.09 -1.10 8.43
N PHE A 313 23.76 -0.90 8.49
CA PHE A 313 23.14 0.40 8.21
C PHE A 313 23.11 1.27 9.47
N ASP A 314 23.20 2.58 9.28
CA ASP A 314 22.89 3.56 10.31
C ASP A 314 21.62 4.34 9.91
N PRO A 315 20.42 3.88 10.29
CA PRO A 315 19.16 4.48 9.87
C PRO A 315 19.04 5.97 10.11
N LEU A 316 19.76 6.52 11.10
CA LEU A 316 19.70 7.94 11.45
C LEU A 316 20.76 8.77 10.73
N LYS A 317 21.74 8.13 10.07
CA LYS A 317 22.80 8.83 9.37
C LYS A 317 22.25 9.52 8.13
N MET A 318 22.46 10.84 8.06
CA MET A 318 22.18 11.61 6.87
C MET A 318 23.14 11.24 5.73
N VAL A 319 22.59 10.91 4.58
CA VAL A 319 23.33 10.57 3.35
C VAL A 319 23.49 11.80 2.47
N ILE A 320 22.43 12.57 2.30
CA ILE A 320 22.42 13.78 1.46
C ILE A 320 21.33 14.74 1.94
N ASP A 321 21.53 16.05 1.72
CA ASP A 321 20.49 17.07 1.82
C ASP A 321 20.13 17.55 0.41
N LEU A 322 18.92 17.21 -0.03
CA LEU A 322 18.38 17.59 -1.35
C LEU A 322 18.00 19.08 -1.41
N LYS A 323 17.93 19.79 -0.27
CA LYS A 323 17.53 21.20 -0.18
C LYS A 323 16.14 21.45 -0.76
N LYS A 324 16.07 22.01 -1.98
CA LYS A 324 14.82 22.30 -2.71
C LYS A 324 14.48 21.26 -3.76
N ASP A 325 15.42 20.38 -4.07
CA ASP A 325 15.20 19.31 -5.04
C ASP A 325 14.36 18.20 -4.42
N THR A 326 13.72 17.44 -5.25
CA THR A 326 12.90 16.30 -4.85
C THR A 326 13.21 15.09 -5.72
N LEU A 327 13.17 13.89 -5.11
CA LEU A 327 13.21 12.63 -5.85
C LEU A 327 11.82 11.99 -5.72
N ASP A 328 11.11 11.93 -6.82
CA ASP A 328 9.77 11.36 -6.88
C ASP A 328 9.85 9.84 -6.98
N GLY A 329 9.32 9.15 -5.97
CA GLY A 329 9.26 7.69 -5.87
C GLY A 329 7.84 7.12 -5.97
N LYS A 330 6.87 7.94 -6.36
CA LYS A 330 5.48 7.51 -6.49
C LYS A 330 5.32 6.53 -7.64
N ASP A 331 4.46 5.56 -7.47
CA ASP A 331 4.13 4.54 -8.48
C ASP A 331 3.72 5.14 -9.81
N GLU A 332 2.92 6.21 -9.80
CA GLU A 332 2.50 6.97 -10.99
C GLU A 332 3.67 7.62 -11.77
N THR A 333 4.84 7.73 -11.14
CA THR A 333 6.06 8.24 -11.77
C THR A 333 7.00 7.10 -12.15
N VAL A 334 7.38 6.26 -11.17
CA VAL A 334 8.45 5.27 -11.37
C VAL A 334 8.05 4.12 -12.29
N ARG A 335 6.75 3.83 -12.40
CA ARG A 335 6.23 2.74 -13.25
C ARG A 335 5.86 3.19 -14.67
N TYR A 336 5.97 4.47 -14.99
CA TYR A 336 5.57 5.00 -16.30
C TYR A 336 6.67 5.70 -17.07
N THR A 337 7.66 6.24 -16.36
CA THR A 337 8.73 7.03 -16.99
C THR A 337 10.07 6.74 -16.34
N GLN A 338 11.16 6.99 -17.08
CA GLN A 338 12.49 7.11 -16.49
C GLN A 338 12.51 8.34 -15.59
N CYS A 339 12.60 8.13 -14.26
CA CYS A 339 12.57 9.22 -13.29
C CYS A 339 13.95 9.50 -12.68
N ALA A 340 14.08 10.65 -12.01
CA ALA A 340 15.33 11.05 -11.37
C ALA A 340 15.81 10.04 -10.31
N LEU A 341 14.88 9.49 -9.52
CA LEU A 341 15.20 8.46 -8.52
C LEU A 341 15.68 7.16 -9.18
N GLY A 342 14.98 6.70 -10.24
CA GLY A 342 15.37 5.51 -10.99
C GLY A 342 16.73 5.68 -11.68
N TYR A 343 16.97 6.86 -12.28
CA TYR A 343 18.27 7.19 -12.87
C TYR A 343 19.40 7.18 -11.83
N LEU A 344 19.17 7.73 -10.64
CA LEU A 344 20.11 7.75 -9.53
C LEU A 344 20.47 6.33 -9.07
N ILE A 345 19.48 5.47 -8.86
CA ILE A 345 19.69 4.06 -8.47
C ILE A 345 20.46 3.33 -9.57
N GLY A 346 20.06 3.46 -10.85
CA GLY A 346 20.77 2.85 -11.96
C GLY A 346 22.23 3.31 -12.07
N ASN A 347 22.50 4.60 -11.82
CA ASN A 347 23.87 5.15 -11.80
C ASN A 347 24.69 4.58 -10.63
N ALA A 348 24.09 4.44 -9.46
CA ALA A 348 24.74 3.82 -8.30
C ALA A 348 25.09 2.33 -8.56
N MET A 349 24.20 1.59 -9.20
CA MET A 349 24.45 0.20 -9.63
C MET A 349 25.60 0.13 -10.64
N PHE A 350 25.61 1.05 -11.60
CA PHE A 350 26.69 1.17 -12.60
C PHE A 350 28.05 1.47 -11.97
N ASP A 351 28.11 2.43 -11.01
CA ASP A 351 29.35 2.78 -10.30
C ASP A 351 29.87 1.60 -9.44
N ALA A 352 28.95 0.89 -8.75
CA ALA A 352 29.29 -0.26 -7.92
C ALA A 352 29.84 -1.43 -8.73
N ALA A 353 29.21 -1.76 -9.86
CA ALA A 353 29.56 -2.93 -10.68
C ALA A 353 30.85 -2.74 -11.49
N LYS A 354 31.37 -1.56 -11.62
CA LYS A 354 32.60 -1.15 -12.34
C LYS A 354 32.82 -1.84 -13.68
N GLY A 355 33.01 -1.06 -14.73
CA GLY A 355 33.37 -1.56 -16.07
C GLY A 355 32.23 -2.26 -16.80
N VAL A 356 30.98 -1.97 -16.46
CA VAL A 356 29.78 -2.33 -17.24
C VAL A 356 29.46 -1.27 -18.27
N ASP A 357 28.60 -1.58 -19.24
CA ASP A 357 28.17 -0.67 -20.31
C ASP A 357 26.92 0.11 -19.92
N LEU A 358 26.05 -0.52 -19.10
CA LEU A 358 24.78 0.05 -18.64
C LEU A 358 24.34 -0.62 -17.33
N ALA A 359 23.30 -0.08 -16.71
CA ALA A 359 22.62 -0.69 -15.58
C ALA A 359 21.09 -0.61 -15.76
N PHE A 360 20.35 -1.60 -15.28
CA PHE A 360 18.90 -1.58 -15.27
C PHE A 360 18.31 -2.46 -14.16
N PHE A 361 17.11 -2.09 -13.74
CA PHE A 361 16.34 -2.83 -12.74
C PHE A 361 14.84 -2.57 -12.95
N ASN A 362 13.99 -3.38 -12.34
CA ASN A 362 12.54 -3.24 -12.40
C ASN A 362 12.04 -2.14 -11.44
N SER A 363 11.12 -1.29 -11.90
CA SER A 363 10.57 -0.19 -11.11
C SER A 363 9.86 -0.67 -9.84
N GLY A 364 9.34 -1.91 -9.85
CA GLY A 364 8.74 -2.55 -8.68
C GLY A 364 9.68 -2.75 -7.49
N ALA A 365 10.99 -2.54 -7.65
CA ALA A 365 11.94 -2.50 -6.55
C ALA A 365 11.80 -1.22 -5.70
N ILE A 366 11.32 -0.11 -6.29
CA ILE A 366 11.07 1.16 -5.60
C ILE A 366 9.70 1.07 -4.92
N ARG A 367 9.66 1.27 -3.60
CA ARG A 367 8.45 1.04 -2.78
C ARG A 367 8.10 2.19 -1.84
N ILE A 368 8.72 3.32 -2.01
CA ILE A 368 8.53 4.47 -1.11
C ILE A 368 7.14 5.11 -1.27
N ASP A 369 6.63 5.19 -2.51
CA ASP A 369 5.36 5.81 -2.92
C ASP A 369 5.10 7.22 -2.33
N ASP A 370 6.18 7.93 -2.06
CA ASP A 370 6.19 9.33 -1.66
C ASP A 370 7.35 10.08 -2.34
N LYS A 371 7.62 11.30 -1.91
CA LYS A 371 8.74 12.12 -2.40
C LYS A 371 9.81 12.25 -1.34
N LEU A 372 11.05 11.96 -1.70
CA LEU A 372 12.19 12.33 -0.88
C LEU A 372 12.47 13.82 -1.01
N THR A 373 12.56 14.52 0.13
CA THR A 373 12.81 15.97 0.22
C THR A 373 13.69 16.29 1.41
N GLY A 374 14.50 17.36 1.32
CA GLY A 374 15.34 17.81 2.43
C GLY A 374 16.44 16.82 2.79
N GLU A 375 16.65 16.59 4.08
CA GLU A 375 17.65 15.65 4.59
C GLU A 375 17.20 14.21 4.38
N ILE A 376 18.00 13.44 3.64
CA ILE A 376 17.76 12.02 3.34
C ILE A 376 18.71 11.18 4.19
N THR A 377 18.15 10.24 4.91
CA THR A 377 18.89 9.31 5.78
C THR A 377 19.11 7.95 5.11
N GLU A 378 19.93 7.09 5.70
CA GLU A 378 20.05 5.70 5.26
C GLU A 378 18.70 4.95 5.39
N TYR A 379 17.86 5.32 6.36
CA TYR A 379 16.51 4.74 6.47
C TYR A 379 15.62 5.10 5.29
N ASP A 380 15.72 6.31 4.76
CA ASP A 380 14.96 6.69 3.55
C ASP A 380 15.38 5.84 2.35
N ILE A 381 16.68 5.52 2.21
CA ILE A 381 17.14 4.60 1.16
C ILE A 381 16.63 3.17 1.39
N ILE A 382 16.53 2.72 2.65
CA ILE A 382 15.89 1.44 2.98
C ILE A 382 14.40 1.46 2.63
N ARG A 383 13.69 2.57 2.85
CA ARG A 383 12.29 2.74 2.44
C ARG A 383 12.12 2.71 0.91
N VAL A 384 13.05 3.32 0.18
CA VAL A 384 13.05 3.27 -1.29
C VAL A 384 13.18 1.83 -1.80
N LEU A 385 14.11 1.06 -1.23
CA LEU A 385 14.47 -0.29 -1.64
C LEU A 385 14.36 -1.29 -0.48
N PRO A 386 13.15 -1.54 0.06
CA PRO A 386 12.99 -2.30 1.30
C PRO A 386 13.44 -3.74 1.19
N PHE A 387 13.36 -4.33 0.01
CA PHE A 387 13.81 -5.70 -0.23
C PHE A 387 15.33 -5.81 -0.37
N GLY A 388 16.03 -4.70 -0.65
CA GLY A 388 17.46 -4.73 -0.98
C GLY A 388 17.69 -5.50 -2.28
N GLY A 389 18.63 -6.45 -2.25
CA GLY A 389 18.98 -7.30 -3.39
C GLY A 389 20.41 -7.06 -3.86
N ARG A 390 20.97 -8.05 -4.56
CA ARG A 390 22.34 -8.00 -5.08
C ARG A 390 22.36 -7.39 -6.48
N ILE A 391 23.49 -6.82 -6.83
CA ILE A 391 23.78 -6.34 -8.19
C ILE A 391 24.64 -7.39 -8.86
N PHE A 392 24.10 -8.02 -9.92
CA PHE A 392 24.86 -8.96 -10.74
C PHE A 392 25.51 -8.21 -11.91
N LYS A 393 26.74 -8.55 -12.24
CA LYS A 393 27.35 -8.16 -13.51
C LYS A 393 27.08 -9.25 -14.53
N VAL A 394 26.34 -8.91 -15.59
CA VAL A 394 25.86 -9.87 -16.59
C VAL A 394 26.39 -9.47 -17.97
N GLU A 395 27.07 -10.39 -18.64
CA GLU A 395 27.41 -10.29 -20.04
C GLU A 395 26.31 -10.96 -20.87
N LEU A 396 25.66 -10.23 -21.76
CA LEU A 396 24.51 -10.71 -22.52
C LEU A 396 24.57 -10.26 -23.98
N LYS A 397 23.98 -11.05 -24.87
CA LYS A 397 23.90 -10.72 -26.31
C LYS A 397 23.01 -9.51 -26.52
N GLY A 398 23.30 -8.69 -27.50
CA GLY A 398 22.51 -7.52 -27.85
C GLY A 398 21.06 -7.86 -28.19
N SER A 399 20.81 -9.01 -28.81
CA SER A 399 19.45 -9.50 -29.05
C SER A 399 18.63 -9.68 -27.78
N LEU A 400 19.24 -10.27 -26.72
CA LEU A 400 18.58 -10.39 -25.42
C LEU A 400 18.44 -9.04 -24.72
N LEU A 401 19.45 -8.17 -24.79
CA LEU A 401 19.39 -6.81 -24.24
C LEU A 401 18.21 -6.04 -24.83
N LYS A 402 18.05 -6.07 -26.14
CA LYS A 402 16.95 -5.43 -26.84
C LYS A 402 15.60 -5.99 -26.42
N GLN A 403 15.47 -7.31 -26.30
CA GLN A 403 14.26 -7.97 -25.78
C GLN A 403 13.92 -7.50 -24.37
N ILE A 404 14.90 -7.40 -23.47
CA ILE A 404 14.70 -6.92 -22.07
C ILE A 404 14.16 -5.49 -22.08
N ILE A 405 14.78 -4.60 -22.87
CA ILE A 405 14.39 -3.19 -22.97
C ILE A 405 12.95 -3.06 -23.51
N GLU A 406 12.66 -3.76 -24.61
CA GLU A 406 11.32 -3.75 -25.23
C GLU A 406 10.26 -4.32 -24.28
N THR A 407 10.56 -5.42 -23.58
CA THR A 407 9.66 -5.98 -22.57
C THR A 407 9.40 -4.97 -21.46
N GLY A 408 10.44 -4.36 -20.89
CA GLY A 408 10.29 -3.40 -19.79
C GLY A 408 9.47 -2.17 -20.20
N PHE A 409 9.74 -1.58 -21.35
CA PHE A 409 9.00 -0.40 -21.82
C PHE A 409 7.57 -0.70 -22.30
N SER A 410 7.25 -1.95 -22.61
CA SER A 410 5.88 -2.35 -22.96
C SER A 410 4.93 -2.48 -21.77
N GLN A 411 5.42 -2.24 -20.54
CA GLN A 411 4.67 -2.49 -19.30
C GLN A 411 4.47 -1.22 -18.42
N PRO A 412 4.01 -0.08 -18.98
CA PRO A 412 3.72 1.08 -18.15
C PRO A 412 2.65 0.74 -17.10
N GLY A 413 2.85 1.21 -15.87
CA GLY A 413 1.98 0.95 -14.73
C GLY A 413 2.30 -0.34 -13.97
N SER A 414 3.16 -1.23 -14.49
CA SER A 414 3.56 -2.44 -13.78
C SER A 414 4.92 -2.31 -13.09
N GLY A 415 5.17 -3.19 -12.10
CA GLY A 415 6.48 -3.31 -11.47
C GLY A 415 7.60 -3.74 -12.43
N GLY A 416 7.23 -4.39 -13.55
CA GLY A 416 8.15 -4.79 -14.62
C GLY A 416 8.63 -3.65 -15.53
N TYR A 417 8.08 -2.44 -15.44
CA TYR A 417 8.65 -1.29 -16.13
C TYR A 417 10.09 -1.06 -15.67
N ILE A 418 11.06 -0.91 -16.62
CA ILE A 418 12.48 -0.80 -16.24
C ILE A 418 12.91 0.64 -16.01
N GLN A 419 13.75 0.83 -14.99
CA GLN A 419 14.56 2.02 -14.74
C GLN A 419 16.02 1.69 -15.11
N TYR A 420 16.77 2.65 -15.62
CA TYR A 420 18.08 2.37 -16.22
C TYR A 420 19.09 3.51 -16.11
N TYR A 421 20.35 3.19 -16.38
CA TYR A 421 21.45 4.12 -16.60
C TYR A 421 22.33 3.62 -17.76
N GLY A 422 22.88 4.54 -18.57
CA GLY A 422 23.76 4.20 -19.71
C GLY A 422 23.03 3.74 -20.96
N LEU A 423 21.71 3.87 -21.00
CA LEU A 423 20.86 3.59 -22.16
C LEU A 423 20.22 4.89 -22.66
N GLU A 424 20.18 5.07 -23.98
CA GLU A 424 19.50 6.19 -24.64
C GLU A 424 18.43 5.65 -25.60
N GLN A 425 17.20 6.12 -25.46
CA GLN A 425 16.11 5.83 -26.38
C GLN A 425 16.07 6.88 -27.49
N THR A 426 16.10 6.46 -28.76
CA THR A 426 16.07 7.34 -29.91
C THR A 426 15.03 6.87 -30.94
N ALA A 427 14.70 7.71 -31.92
CA ALA A 427 13.81 7.32 -33.02
C ALA A 427 14.35 6.15 -33.85
N ALA A 428 15.69 5.95 -33.88
CA ALA A 428 16.34 4.87 -34.62
C ALA A 428 16.47 3.57 -33.79
N GLY A 429 16.11 3.57 -32.51
CA GLY A 429 16.26 2.45 -31.59
C GLY A 429 17.01 2.84 -30.32
N TYR A 430 17.54 1.85 -29.63
CA TYR A 430 18.26 2.01 -28.36
C TYR A 430 19.75 2.10 -28.56
N LYS A 431 20.41 3.00 -27.85
CA LYS A 431 21.85 3.18 -27.86
C LYS A 431 22.49 2.89 -26.53
N VAL A 432 23.65 2.26 -26.55
CA VAL A 432 24.59 2.08 -25.44
C VAL A 432 25.94 2.66 -25.89
N LYS A 433 26.57 3.50 -25.05
CA LYS A 433 27.82 4.21 -25.39
C LYS A 433 27.74 4.97 -26.72
N ASN A 434 26.61 5.64 -26.98
CA ASN A 434 26.31 6.41 -28.20
C ASN A 434 26.19 5.58 -29.52
N GLU A 435 26.26 4.25 -29.45
CA GLU A 435 26.07 3.35 -30.59
C GLU A 435 24.73 2.62 -30.48
N LEU A 436 24.04 2.39 -31.60
CA LEU A 436 22.86 1.54 -31.65
C LEU A 436 23.23 0.13 -31.18
N ILE A 437 22.29 -0.51 -30.44
CA ILE A 437 22.49 -1.88 -30.00
C ILE A 437 22.61 -2.80 -31.22
N ASP A 438 23.73 -3.48 -31.30
CA ASP A 438 24.03 -4.54 -32.28
C ASP A 438 23.63 -5.89 -31.63
N GLU A 439 22.73 -6.61 -32.27
CA GLU A 439 22.16 -7.86 -31.72
C GLU A 439 23.20 -8.98 -31.57
N GLU A 440 24.29 -8.95 -32.38
CA GLU A 440 25.38 -9.93 -32.32
C GLU A 440 26.49 -9.58 -31.30
N LYS A 441 26.54 -8.32 -30.85
CA LYS A 441 27.52 -7.84 -29.88
C LYS A 441 27.15 -8.28 -28.45
N VAL A 442 28.17 -8.48 -27.63
CA VAL A 442 27.98 -8.75 -26.18
C VAL A 442 28.12 -7.44 -25.43
N TYR A 443 27.14 -7.19 -24.52
CA TYR A 443 27.11 -6.06 -23.62
C TYR A 443 27.23 -6.49 -22.19
N SER A 444 27.90 -5.69 -21.36
CA SER A 444 28.04 -5.93 -19.93
C SER A 444 27.08 -5.00 -19.17
N ALA A 445 26.18 -5.55 -18.35
CA ALA A 445 25.19 -4.80 -17.60
C ALA A 445 25.26 -5.08 -16.10
N ALA A 446 24.96 -4.05 -15.27
CA ALA A 446 24.62 -4.21 -13.87
C ALA A 446 23.11 -4.46 -13.76
N VAL A 447 22.71 -5.60 -13.21
CA VAL A 447 21.30 -6.05 -13.18
C VAL A 447 20.93 -6.45 -11.75
N ALA A 448 19.73 -6.04 -11.30
CA ALA A 448 19.19 -6.51 -10.04
C ALA A 448 18.96 -8.02 -10.06
N ASP A 449 19.34 -8.72 -8.99
CA ASP A 449 19.25 -10.19 -8.91
C ASP A 449 17.81 -10.71 -9.03
N TYR A 450 16.83 -9.93 -8.57
CA TYR A 450 15.41 -10.27 -8.71
C TYR A 450 14.98 -10.40 -10.17
N LEU A 451 15.41 -9.50 -11.06
CA LEU A 451 15.12 -9.63 -12.51
C LEU A 451 15.68 -10.94 -13.11
N MET A 452 16.83 -11.39 -12.61
CA MET A 452 17.48 -12.62 -13.05
C MET A 452 16.83 -13.89 -12.52
N SER A 453 15.81 -13.77 -11.68
CA SER A 453 15.04 -14.91 -11.14
C SER A 453 13.94 -15.42 -12.08
N GLY A 454 13.54 -14.62 -13.08
CA GLY A 454 12.39 -14.90 -13.94
C GLY A 454 11.04 -14.74 -13.26
N MET A 455 10.99 -14.21 -12.02
CA MET A 455 9.73 -14.04 -11.27
C MET A 455 8.99 -12.73 -11.58
N GLU A 456 9.69 -11.76 -12.18
CA GLU A 456 9.05 -10.50 -12.59
C GLU A 456 8.09 -10.73 -13.76
N SER A 457 6.96 -10.03 -13.75
CA SER A 457 5.93 -10.12 -14.79
C SER A 457 6.53 -9.93 -16.20
N ASN A 458 6.20 -10.85 -17.10
CA ASN A 458 6.69 -10.91 -18.50
C ASN A 458 8.22 -11.10 -18.66
N PHE A 459 8.99 -11.22 -17.56
CA PHE A 459 10.43 -11.53 -17.60
C PHE A 459 10.73 -13.00 -17.28
N GLY A 460 9.77 -13.91 -17.39
CA GLY A 460 9.97 -15.33 -17.12
C GLY A 460 11.09 -16.00 -17.93
N TYR A 461 11.49 -15.39 -19.04
CA TYR A 461 12.62 -15.83 -19.84
C TYR A 461 13.98 -15.37 -19.29
N LEU A 462 14.02 -14.34 -18.41
CA LEU A 462 15.25 -13.77 -17.87
C LEU A 462 15.72 -14.56 -16.63
N THR A 463 16.22 -15.74 -16.88
CA THR A 463 16.80 -16.63 -15.86
C THR A 463 18.28 -16.87 -16.17
N LYS A 464 19.02 -17.37 -15.19
CA LYS A 464 20.45 -17.68 -15.35
C LYS A 464 20.78 -18.63 -16.49
N ASP A 465 19.80 -19.44 -16.91
CA ASP A 465 19.93 -20.44 -17.97
C ASP A 465 19.56 -19.90 -19.36
N ASN A 466 19.21 -18.63 -19.50
CA ASN A 466 18.86 -18.05 -20.80
C ASN A 466 20.05 -18.07 -21.76
N PRO A 467 19.91 -18.63 -22.99
CA PRO A 467 21.01 -18.79 -23.94
C PRO A 467 21.60 -17.47 -24.49
N GLY A 468 20.92 -16.37 -24.27
CA GLY A 468 21.44 -15.02 -24.58
C GLY A 468 22.38 -14.47 -23.50
N ILE A 469 22.49 -15.12 -22.35
CA ILE A 469 23.43 -14.77 -21.30
C ILE A 469 24.75 -15.49 -21.55
N VAL A 470 25.82 -14.71 -21.66
CA VAL A 470 27.17 -15.22 -21.90
C VAL A 470 27.88 -15.52 -20.58
N LYS A 471 27.71 -14.65 -19.58
CA LYS A 471 28.34 -14.80 -18.27
C LYS A 471 27.59 -14.05 -17.20
N ILE A 472 27.52 -14.61 -15.99
CA ILE A 472 27.04 -13.92 -14.78
C ILE A 472 28.21 -13.91 -13.78
N THR A 473 28.46 -12.73 -13.22
CA THR A 473 29.36 -12.55 -12.08
C THR A 473 28.55 -12.06 -10.91
N GLU A 474 28.38 -12.92 -9.93
CA GLU A 474 27.73 -12.57 -8.64
C GLU A 474 28.74 -11.92 -7.70
N PRO A 475 28.31 -10.98 -6.84
CA PRO A 475 29.17 -10.40 -5.82
C PRO A 475 29.60 -11.47 -4.79
N ASN A 476 30.77 -11.29 -4.20
CA ASN A 476 31.24 -12.19 -3.16
C ASN A 476 30.56 -11.87 -1.82
N PRO A 477 29.70 -12.74 -1.28
CA PRO A 477 28.96 -12.48 -0.04
C PRO A 477 29.88 -12.37 1.20
N ASN A 478 31.15 -12.83 1.10
CA ASN A 478 32.12 -12.75 2.18
C ASN A 478 32.94 -11.45 2.15
N ASP A 479 32.88 -10.70 1.06
CA ASP A 479 33.50 -9.40 0.92
C ASP A 479 32.54 -8.30 1.36
N LYS A 480 32.69 -7.81 2.57
CA LYS A 480 31.82 -6.78 3.15
C LYS A 480 31.94 -5.41 2.46
N ASP A 481 33.04 -5.20 1.73
CA ASP A 481 33.35 -3.95 1.02
C ASP A 481 32.79 -3.98 -0.42
N ASP A 482 32.30 -5.13 -0.89
CA ASP A 482 31.68 -5.25 -2.21
C ASP A 482 30.24 -4.66 -2.19
N LEU A 483 30.12 -3.44 -2.68
CA LEU A 483 28.86 -2.70 -2.75
C LEU A 483 27.76 -3.42 -3.57
N CYS A 484 28.15 -4.37 -4.42
CA CYS A 484 27.19 -5.18 -5.18
C CYS A 484 26.45 -6.22 -4.33
N ASN A 485 26.84 -6.43 -3.08
CA ASN A 485 26.14 -7.34 -2.16
C ASN A 485 24.78 -6.82 -1.71
N ASP A 486 24.59 -5.48 -1.71
CA ASP A 486 23.27 -4.88 -1.43
C ASP A 486 23.16 -3.54 -2.18
N VAL A 487 22.16 -3.41 -3.02
CA VAL A 487 21.90 -2.21 -3.84
C VAL A 487 21.77 -0.95 -2.98
N ARG A 488 21.30 -1.06 -1.74
CA ARG A 488 21.16 0.07 -0.82
C ARG A 488 22.52 0.66 -0.43
N PHE A 489 23.51 -0.17 -0.16
CA PHE A 489 24.89 0.28 0.10
C PHE A 489 25.49 0.95 -1.14
N ALA A 490 25.19 0.44 -2.34
CA ALA A 490 25.64 1.08 -3.58
C ALA A 490 25.03 2.50 -3.70
N VAL A 491 23.73 2.65 -3.44
CA VAL A 491 23.03 3.95 -3.49
C VAL A 491 23.56 4.91 -2.42
N ILE A 492 23.70 4.45 -1.16
CA ILE A 492 24.24 5.28 -0.06
C ILE A 492 25.65 5.77 -0.40
N ASN A 493 26.55 4.87 -0.80
CA ASN A 493 27.92 5.22 -1.15
C ASN A 493 27.99 6.21 -2.33
N PHE A 494 27.14 6.01 -3.36
CA PHE A 494 27.07 6.90 -4.51
C PHE A 494 26.63 8.30 -4.11
N LEU A 495 25.58 8.44 -3.30
CA LEU A 495 25.05 9.72 -2.83
C LEU A 495 26.06 10.46 -1.94
N GLU A 496 26.75 9.75 -1.03
CA GLU A 496 27.80 10.34 -0.19
C GLU A 496 28.95 10.92 -1.03
N LYS A 497 29.41 10.18 -2.02
CA LYS A 497 30.46 10.66 -2.96
C LYS A 497 29.98 11.89 -3.72
N TRP A 498 28.76 11.84 -4.26
CA TRP A 498 28.16 12.95 -5.02
C TRP A 498 28.03 14.21 -4.14
N PHE A 499 27.58 14.05 -2.91
CA PHE A 499 27.45 15.15 -1.95
C PHE A 499 28.80 15.78 -1.59
N ILE A 500 29.85 14.99 -1.39
CA ILE A 500 31.20 15.49 -1.12
C ILE A 500 31.74 16.29 -2.31
N GLN A 501 31.51 15.81 -3.55
CA GLN A 501 31.99 16.47 -4.76
C GLN A 501 31.27 17.79 -5.07
N ASN A 502 30.00 17.91 -4.68
CA ASN A 502 29.15 19.09 -4.97
C ASN A 502 29.01 20.08 -3.77
N ARG A 503 29.72 19.84 -2.67
CA ARG A 503 29.82 20.78 -1.54
C ARG A 503 30.79 21.96 -1.76
N LYS A 504 31.47 22.00 -2.92
CA LYS A 504 32.43 23.07 -3.26
C LYS A 504 31.73 24.24 -3.99
#